data_99c182fe725edc865a077434d7c37aea
#
_entry.id   99c182fe725edc865a077434d7c37aea
#
_cell.length_a   1.000
_cell.length_b   1.000
_cell.length_c   1.000
_cell.angle_alpha   90.00
_cell.angle_beta   90.00
_cell.angle_gamma   90.00
#
_symmetry.space_group_name_H-M   'P 1'
#
loop_
_entity.id
_entity.type
_entity.pdbx_description
1 polymer ?
#
loop_
_entity_poly.entity_id
_entity_poly.type
_entity_poly.pdbx_seq_one_letter_code
_entity_poly.pdbx_strand_id
1 'polypeptide(L)'
;MKNEEDPSNKLEVKEEFARTRMSLIERLADWEDQRTWDEFYQTYWRLIYSVSTRAGLSHDEAFDVVQETVLSVAKQWKKGQTYDPGKGSFKTWLMNITRWRISDQFRKKNRNPAANAQAGGTPDGDGGFRDTATIERIEGENGEEVLERIWDNEWMANLSQVAIERVKKIVSPKQF
;
A
#
# COMPACT_ATOMS: atom_id res chain seq x y z
N MET A 1 -24.88 14.75 23.73
CA MET A 1 -25.48 14.68 22.38
C MET A 1 -24.52 13.86 21.53
N LYS A 2 -24.89 12.62 21.21
CA LYS A 2 -24.15 11.77 20.30
C LYS A 2 -24.44 12.27 18.87
N ASN A 3 -23.44 12.75 18.16
CA ASN A 3 -23.55 12.96 16.72
C ASN A 3 -23.68 11.58 16.08
N GLU A 4 -24.90 11.17 15.75
CA GLU A 4 -25.14 10.09 14.82
C GLU A 4 -24.72 10.61 13.44
N GLU A 5 -23.55 10.18 12.96
CA GLU A 5 -23.15 10.40 11.57
C GLU A 5 -24.19 9.70 10.68
N ASP A 6 -24.85 10.48 9.84
CA ASP A 6 -25.85 10.02 8.90
C ASP A 6 -25.24 8.95 7.97
N PRO A 7 -25.77 7.72 7.97
CA PRO A 7 -25.27 6.63 7.13
C PRO A 7 -25.30 6.95 5.63
N SER A 8 -26.16 7.86 5.18
CA SER A 8 -26.24 8.32 3.80
C SER A 8 -24.99 9.10 3.38
N ASN A 9 -24.48 9.96 4.24
CA ASN A 9 -23.25 10.73 4.00
C ASN A 9 -22.02 9.81 3.87
N LYS A 10 -21.98 8.73 4.64
CA LYS A 10 -20.88 7.75 4.59
C LYS A 10 -20.88 6.94 3.29
N LEU A 11 -22.04 6.67 2.73
CA LEU A 11 -22.19 5.99 1.44
C LEU A 11 -21.77 6.89 0.27
N GLU A 12 -22.19 8.14 0.25
CA GLU A 12 -21.83 9.12 -0.79
C GLU A 12 -20.31 9.36 -0.83
N VAL A 13 -19.68 9.56 0.33
CA VAL A 13 -18.22 9.71 0.42
C VAL A 13 -17.49 8.47 -0.10
N LYS A 14 -17.98 7.28 0.23
CA LYS A 14 -17.39 6.02 -0.24
C LYS A 14 -17.49 5.84 -1.76
N GLU A 15 -18.61 6.24 -2.35
CA GLU A 15 -18.83 6.19 -3.80
C GLU A 15 -17.98 7.22 -4.54
N GLU A 16 -17.84 8.42 -4.02
CA GLU A 16 -16.99 9.46 -4.59
C GLU A 16 -15.51 9.06 -4.56
N PHE A 17 -15.05 8.46 -3.47
CA PHE A 17 -13.69 7.90 -3.38
C PHE A 17 -13.48 6.74 -4.35
N ALA A 18 -14.49 5.90 -4.56
CA ALA A 18 -14.41 4.81 -5.53
C ALA A 18 -14.29 5.34 -6.95
N ARG A 19 -15.09 6.34 -7.31
CA ARG A 19 -15.03 7.02 -8.63
C ARG A 19 -13.70 7.71 -8.88
N THR A 20 -13.17 8.42 -7.90
CA THR A 20 -11.87 9.11 -8.02
C THR A 20 -10.73 8.11 -8.23
N ARG A 21 -10.76 6.96 -7.56
CA ARG A 21 -9.77 5.90 -7.76
C ARG A 21 -9.87 5.28 -9.15
N MET A 22 -11.08 5.00 -9.62
CA MET A 22 -11.27 4.45 -10.97
C MET A 22 -10.74 5.40 -12.02
N SER A 23 -11.00 6.71 -11.91
CA SER A 23 -10.48 7.70 -12.84
C SER A 23 -8.95 7.78 -12.84
N LEU A 24 -8.28 7.61 -11.70
CA LEU A 24 -6.83 7.53 -11.61
C LEU A 24 -6.31 6.27 -12.33
N ILE A 25 -6.93 5.12 -12.06
CA ILE A 25 -6.55 3.84 -12.65
C ILE A 25 -6.74 3.84 -14.17
N GLU A 26 -7.83 4.41 -14.67
CA GLU A 26 -8.10 4.56 -16.11
C GLU A 26 -7.03 5.44 -16.81
N ARG A 27 -6.60 6.53 -16.15
CA ARG A 27 -5.55 7.41 -16.68
C ARG A 27 -4.17 6.78 -16.71
N LEU A 28 -3.88 5.76 -15.88
CA LEU A 28 -2.63 5.00 -15.94
C LEU A 28 -2.43 4.27 -17.28
N ALA A 29 -3.49 4.15 -18.09
CA ALA A 29 -3.39 3.61 -19.45
C ALA A 29 -2.51 4.48 -20.36
N ASP A 30 -2.42 5.77 -20.08
CA ASP A 30 -1.47 6.67 -20.74
C ASP A 30 -0.09 6.54 -20.06
N TRP A 31 0.76 5.76 -20.68
CA TRP A 31 2.12 5.49 -20.22
C TRP A 31 3.00 6.76 -20.16
N GLU A 32 2.70 7.75 -20.98
CA GLU A 32 3.48 9.00 -21.08
C GLU A 32 3.00 10.06 -20.08
N ASP A 33 1.85 9.86 -19.44
CA ASP A 33 1.34 10.77 -18.41
C ASP A 33 2.09 10.61 -17.09
N GLN A 34 3.25 11.25 -17.00
CA GLN A 34 4.09 11.29 -15.80
C GLN A 34 3.31 11.77 -14.56
N ARG A 35 2.38 12.72 -14.71
CA ARG A 35 1.60 13.26 -13.57
C ARG A 35 0.68 12.21 -12.97
N THR A 36 0.06 11.39 -13.79
CA THR A 36 -0.80 10.30 -13.33
C THR A 36 0.00 9.24 -12.60
N TRP A 37 1.22 8.92 -13.06
CA TRP A 37 2.12 7.99 -12.36
C TRP A 37 2.62 8.55 -11.04
N ASP A 38 2.94 9.85 -10.97
CA ASP A 38 3.30 10.53 -9.73
C ASP A 38 2.12 10.54 -8.74
N GLU A 39 0.89 10.81 -9.21
CA GLU A 39 -0.31 10.74 -8.37
C GLU A 39 -0.55 9.33 -7.83
N PHE A 40 -0.37 8.31 -8.66
CA PHE A 40 -0.47 6.91 -8.24
C PHE A 40 0.56 6.58 -7.17
N TYR A 41 1.82 6.93 -7.41
CA TYR A 41 2.90 6.73 -6.44
C TYR A 41 2.58 7.43 -5.11
N GLN A 42 2.27 8.73 -5.12
CA GLN A 42 1.96 9.50 -3.92
C GLN A 42 0.74 8.96 -3.16
N THR A 43 -0.21 8.36 -3.86
CA THR A 43 -1.42 7.80 -3.25
C THR A 43 -1.13 6.48 -2.53
N TYR A 44 -0.26 5.62 -3.07
CA TYR A 44 -0.13 4.23 -2.61
C TYR A 44 1.22 3.85 -2.00
N TRP A 45 2.28 4.65 -2.16
CA TRP A 45 3.60 4.26 -1.64
C TRP A 45 3.63 4.05 -0.13
N ARG A 46 2.93 4.91 0.64
CA ARG A 46 2.85 4.80 2.11
C ARG A 46 2.14 3.54 2.55
N LEU A 47 1.05 3.19 1.85
CA LEU A 47 0.33 1.95 2.10
C LEU A 47 1.24 0.74 1.89
N ILE A 48 1.88 0.65 0.73
CA ILE A 48 2.76 -0.46 0.39
C ILE A 48 3.92 -0.56 1.38
N TYR A 49 4.54 0.57 1.70
CA TYR A 49 5.63 0.67 2.67
C TYR A 49 5.20 0.22 4.07
N SER A 50 4.08 0.74 4.58
CA SER A 50 3.56 0.42 5.91
C SER A 50 3.21 -1.06 6.04
N VAL A 51 2.55 -1.64 5.03
CA VAL A 51 2.27 -3.08 5.00
C VAL A 51 3.57 -3.89 5.00
N SER A 52 4.56 -3.48 4.22
CA SER A 52 5.86 -4.18 4.11
C SER A 52 6.64 -4.16 5.42
N THR A 53 6.69 -3.02 6.10
CA THR A 53 7.35 -2.90 7.42
C THR A 53 6.60 -3.69 8.50
N ARG A 54 5.26 -3.68 8.50
CA ARG A 54 4.45 -4.48 9.42
C ARG A 54 4.53 -5.99 9.12
N ALA A 55 4.82 -6.34 7.89
CA ALA A 55 5.14 -7.72 7.51
C ALA A 55 6.53 -8.17 8.03
N GLY A 56 7.34 -7.27 8.56
CA GLY A 56 8.65 -7.56 9.17
C GLY A 56 9.85 -7.28 8.27
N LEU A 57 9.65 -6.59 7.15
CA LEU A 57 10.74 -6.13 6.32
C LEU A 57 11.44 -4.90 6.94
N SER A 58 12.73 -4.76 6.72
CA SER A 58 13.47 -3.55 7.07
C SER A 58 13.02 -2.36 6.22
N HIS A 59 13.45 -1.14 6.59
CA HIS A 59 13.13 0.08 5.83
C HIS A 59 13.57 -0.03 4.38
N ASP A 60 14.79 -0.49 4.12
CA ASP A 60 15.34 -0.62 2.77
C ASP A 60 14.59 -1.68 1.97
N GLU A 61 14.33 -2.85 2.56
CA GLU A 61 13.53 -3.91 1.95
C GLU A 61 12.09 -3.44 1.64
N ALA A 62 11.49 -2.64 2.53
CA ALA A 62 10.15 -2.10 2.31
C ALA A 62 10.12 -1.06 1.16
N PHE A 63 11.15 -0.23 1.03
CA PHE A 63 11.29 0.67 -0.14
C PHE A 63 11.50 -0.09 -1.44
N ASP A 64 12.28 -1.18 -1.41
CA ASP A 64 12.42 -2.07 -2.56
C ASP A 64 11.06 -2.65 -2.97
N VAL A 65 10.23 -3.09 -2.01
CA VAL A 65 8.87 -3.57 -2.29
C VAL A 65 8.01 -2.47 -2.93
N VAL A 66 8.09 -1.22 -2.44
CA VAL A 66 7.37 -0.09 -3.05
C VAL A 66 7.77 0.07 -4.52
N GLN A 67 9.07 0.16 -4.81
CA GLN A 67 9.58 0.32 -6.17
C GLN A 67 9.17 -0.84 -7.08
N GLU A 68 9.39 -2.06 -6.62
CA GLU A 68 9.06 -3.28 -7.37
C GLU A 68 7.56 -3.42 -7.64
N THR A 69 6.70 -2.99 -6.70
CA THR A 69 5.25 -2.99 -6.86
C THR A 69 4.83 -1.98 -7.93
N VAL A 70 5.31 -0.74 -7.87
CA VAL A 70 5.00 0.30 -8.85
C VAL A 70 5.50 -0.11 -10.24
N LEU A 71 6.73 -0.64 -10.35
CA LEU A 71 7.26 -1.16 -11.61
C LEU A 71 6.43 -2.33 -12.16
N SER A 72 5.88 -3.17 -11.29
CA SER A 72 5.03 -4.30 -11.70
C SER A 72 3.71 -3.82 -12.26
N VAL A 73 3.09 -2.85 -11.61
CA VAL A 73 1.90 -2.16 -12.10
C VAL A 73 2.18 -1.58 -13.49
N ALA A 74 3.25 -0.81 -13.63
CA ALA A 74 3.63 -0.19 -14.89
C ALA A 74 3.87 -1.21 -16.02
N LYS A 75 4.58 -2.30 -15.73
CA LYS A 75 4.83 -3.38 -16.70
C LYS A 75 3.55 -4.09 -17.13
N GLN A 76 2.59 -4.30 -16.22
CA GLN A 76 1.30 -4.90 -16.57
C GLN A 76 0.49 -3.99 -17.48
N TRP A 77 0.43 -2.68 -17.19
CA TRP A 77 -0.23 -1.69 -18.05
C TRP A 77 0.36 -1.67 -19.46
N LYS A 78 1.68 -1.62 -19.56
CA LYS A 78 2.37 -1.65 -20.87
C LYS A 78 2.07 -2.90 -21.69
N LYS A 79 1.80 -4.03 -21.04
CA LYS A 79 1.43 -5.30 -21.69
C LYS A 79 -0.06 -5.42 -21.99
N GLY A 80 -0.88 -4.41 -21.68
CA GLY A 80 -2.34 -4.49 -21.80
C GLY A 80 -2.99 -5.40 -20.74
N GLN A 81 -2.25 -5.83 -19.73
CA GLN A 81 -2.73 -6.63 -18.61
C GLN A 81 -3.13 -5.72 -17.45
N THR A 82 -4.05 -4.82 -17.73
CA THR A 82 -4.51 -3.82 -16.76
C THR A 82 -5.43 -4.43 -15.70
N TYR A 83 -5.67 -3.67 -14.66
CA TYR A 83 -6.70 -4.02 -13.69
C TYR A 83 -8.07 -4.15 -14.37
N ASP A 84 -8.75 -5.26 -14.09
CA ASP A 84 -10.07 -5.57 -14.60
C ASP A 84 -11.09 -5.55 -13.45
N PRO A 85 -12.01 -4.56 -13.40
CA PRO A 85 -13.03 -4.48 -12.35
C PRO A 85 -13.95 -5.71 -12.29
N GLY A 86 -14.09 -6.45 -13.39
CA GLY A 86 -14.89 -7.67 -13.45
C GLY A 86 -14.27 -8.86 -12.73
N LYS A 87 -12.96 -8.79 -12.42
CA LYS A 87 -12.21 -9.86 -11.75
C LYS A 87 -11.98 -9.62 -10.27
N GLY A 88 -12.37 -8.47 -9.75
CA GLY A 88 -12.23 -8.16 -8.33
C GLY A 88 -11.96 -6.69 -8.05
N SER A 89 -11.81 -6.34 -6.77
CA SER A 89 -11.56 -4.96 -6.37
C SER A 89 -10.12 -4.55 -6.67
N PHE A 90 -9.91 -3.25 -6.97
CA PHE A 90 -8.56 -2.69 -7.11
C PHE A 90 -7.72 -2.88 -5.84
N LYS A 91 -8.35 -2.78 -4.67
CA LYS A 91 -7.72 -3.05 -3.38
C LYS A 91 -7.08 -4.43 -3.35
N THR A 92 -7.84 -5.47 -3.70
CA THR A 92 -7.38 -6.86 -3.73
C THR A 92 -6.31 -7.08 -4.80
N TRP A 93 -6.48 -6.46 -5.97
CA TRP A 93 -5.52 -6.57 -7.06
C TRP A 93 -4.14 -5.98 -6.67
N LEU A 94 -4.13 -4.76 -6.09
CA LEU A 94 -2.89 -4.13 -5.62
C LEU A 94 -2.26 -4.91 -4.45
N MET A 95 -3.10 -5.42 -3.53
CA MET A 95 -2.65 -6.29 -2.43
C MET A 95 -1.90 -7.51 -2.96
N ASN A 96 -2.44 -8.18 -3.96
CA ASN A 96 -1.82 -9.37 -4.53
C ASN A 96 -0.44 -9.06 -5.12
N ILE A 97 -0.28 -7.97 -5.87
CA ILE A 97 1.02 -7.56 -6.40
C ILE A 97 1.99 -7.29 -5.26
N THR A 98 1.57 -6.52 -4.24
CA THR A 98 2.41 -6.18 -3.08
C THR A 98 2.82 -7.43 -2.30
N ARG A 99 1.90 -8.36 -2.06
CA ARG A 99 2.16 -9.65 -1.39
C ARG A 99 3.25 -10.45 -2.10
N TRP A 100 3.18 -10.52 -3.42
CA TRP A 100 4.20 -11.21 -4.21
C TRP A 100 5.59 -10.59 -4.01
N ARG A 101 5.67 -9.26 -3.95
CA ARG A 101 6.94 -8.56 -3.76
C ARG A 101 7.47 -8.73 -2.33
N ILE A 102 6.62 -8.72 -1.32
CA ILE A 102 6.98 -9.04 0.06
C ILE A 102 7.56 -10.47 0.14
N SER A 103 6.86 -11.45 -0.46
CA SER A 103 7.34 -12.84 -0.50
C SER A 103 8.67 -13.00 -1.23
N ASP A 104 8.89 -12.23 -2.31
CA ASP A 104 10.17 -12.23 -3.02
C ASP A 104 11.32 -11.69 -2.15
N GLN A 105 11.08 -10.67 -1.32
CA GLN A 105 12.08 -10.15 -0.38
C GLN A 105 12.42 -11.20 0.70
N PHE A 106 11.44 -11.88 1.27
CA PHE A 106 11.69 -12.98 2.21
C PHE A 106 12.50 -14.11 1.56
N ARG A 107 12.19 -14.51 0.34
CA ARG A 107 12.96 -15.52 -0.40
C ARG A 107 14.40 -15.08 -0.64
N LYS A 108 14.65 -13.80 -0.98
CA LYS A 108 16.02 -13.25 -1.14
C LYS A 108 16.76 -13.31 0.18
N LYS A 109 16.11 -12.96 1.28
CA LYS A 109 16.66 -12.98 2.64
C LYS A 109 17.08 -14.39 3.06
N ASN A 110 16.23 -15.39 2.80
CA ASN A 110 16.51 -16.78 3.14
C ASN A 110 17.63 -17.41 2.29
N ARG A 111 17.86 -16.89 1.07
CA ARG A 111 18.95 -17.36 0.20
C ARG A 111 20.32 -16.80 0.59
N ASN A 112 20.40 -15.68 1.30
CA ASN A 112 21.64 -14.99 1.68
C ASN A 112 21.68 -14.61 3.16
N PRO A 113 21.68 -15.57 4.11
CA PRO A 113 21.65 -15.26 5.53
C PRO A 113 22.90 -14.50 6.02
N ALA A 114 24.05 -14.67 5.36
CA ALA A 114 25.30 -13.99 5.71
C ALA A 114 25.31 -12.49 5.36
N ALA A 115 24.63 -12.08 4.28
CA ALA A 115 24.49 -10.66 3.93
C ALA A 115 23.55 -9.92 4.90
N ASN A 116 22.59 -10.63 5.50
CA ASN A 116 21.64 -10.07 6.46
C ASN A 116 22.23 -9.89 7.87
N ALA A 117 23.23 -10.65 8.24
CA ALA A 117 23.91 -10.49 9.54
C ALA A 117 24.69 -9.17 9.64
N GLN A 118 25.11 -8.61 8.51
CA GLN A 118 25.82 -7.33 8.45
C GLN A 118 24.89 -6.11 8.28
N ALA A 119 23.64 -6.33 7.86
CA ALA A 119 22.60 -5.31 7.81
C ALA A 119 21.85 -5.14 9.15
N GLY A 120 22.36 -5.75 10.21
CA GLY A 120 21.97 -5.53 11.59
C GLY A 120 22.28 -4.11 12.01
N GLY A 121 21.50 -3.14 11.51
CA GLY A 121 21.52 -1.77 11.96
C GLY A 121 21.32 -1.70 13.46
N THR A 122 22.15 -0.89 14.09
CA THR A 122 22.13 -0.44 15.47
C THR A 122 20.71 -0.20 16.01
N PRO A 123 20.44 -0.53 17.28
CA PRO A 123 19.17 -0.23 17.93
C PRO A 123 19.14 1.24 18.37
N ASP A 124 19.09 2.15 17.42
CA ASP A 124 18.89 3.56 17.71
C ASP A 124 17.65 4.11 17.04
N GLY A 125 16.65 4.36 17.88
CA GLY A 125 15.72 5.45 17.77
C GLY A 125 14.61 5.32 16.75
N ASP A 126 13.51 4.97 17.28
CA ASP A 126 12.13 4.96 16.78
C ASP A 126 11.61 3.56 16.46
N GLY A 127 10.96 3.03 17.49
CA GLY A 127 10.52 1.66 17.62
C GLY A 127 9.60 1.13 16.53
N GLY A 128 10.14 0.83 15.40
CA GLY A 128 9.59 -0.16 14.51
C GLY A 128 9.72 -1.52 15.19
N PHE A 129 8.73 -1.90 15.95
CA PHE A 129 8.62 -3.19 16.62
C PHE A 129 8.79 -4.29 15.56
N ARG A 130 10.02 -4.80 15.40
CA ARG A 130 10.27 -6.06 14.70
C ARG A 130 9.65 -7.17 15.55
N ASP A 131 8.37 -7.35 15.39
CA ASP A 131 7.69 -8.48 15.99
C ASP A 131 8.11 -9.73 15.20
N THR A 132 9.14 -10.41 15.69
CA THR A 132 9.61 -11.69 15.15
C THR A 132 8.43 -12.66 14.99
N ALA A 133 7.44 -12.59 15.87
CA ALA A 133 6.21 -13.35 15.78
C ALA A 133 5.36 -13.00 14.54
N THR A 134 5.43 -11.76 14.03
CA THR A 134 4.72 -11.37 12.81
C THR A 134 5.40 -11.95 11.57
N ILE A 135 6.74 -11.96 11.53
CA ILE A 135 7.51 -12.58 10.44
C ILE A 135 7.21 -14.07 10.36
N GLU A 136 7.30 -14.78 11.50
CA GLU A 136 6.99 -16.22 11.60
C GLU A 136 5.53 -16.53 11.20
N ARG A 137 4.59 -15.66 11.51
CA ARG A 137 3.17 -15.82 11.12
C ARG A 137 2.97 -15.63 9.62
N ILE A 138 3.68 -14.71 8.98
CA ILE A 138 3.56 -14.46 7.54
C ILE A 138 4.21 -15.57 6.72
N GLU A 139 5.28 -16.17 7.23
CA GLU A 139 5.91 -17.36 6.64
C GLU A 139 5.16 -18.67 6.97
N GLY A 140 4.24 -18.66 7.94
CA GLY A 140 3.46 -19.82 8.38
C GLY A 140 2.18 -20.08 7.57
N GLU A 141 1.46 -21.14 7.92
CA GLU A 141 0.22 -21.59 7.25
C GLU A 141 -0.88 -20.49 7.19
N ASN A 142 -0.89 -19.53 8.14
CA ASN A 142 -1.86 -18.43 8.20
C ASN A 142 -1.29 -17.08 7.70
N GLY A 143 -0.17 -17.09 7.02
CA GLY A 143 0.53 -15.87 6.58
C GLY A 143 -0.31 -14.99 5.66
N GLU A 144 -1.13 -15.60 4.83
CA GLU A 144 -2.05 -14.90 3.91
C GLU A 144 -3.11 -14.11 4.70
N GLU A 145 -3.75 -14.72 5.68
CA GLU A 145 -4.78 -14.05 6.51
C GLU A 145 -4.20 -12.93 7.37
N VAL A 146 -2.97 -13.11 7.87
CA VAL A 146 -2.28 -12.09 8.66
C VAL A 146 -1.97 -10.87 7.79
N LEU A 147 -1.43 -11.10 6.60
CA LEU A 147 -1.11 -10.03 5.66
C LEU A 147 -2.37 -9.31 5.17
N GLU A 148 -3.46 -10.03 4.93
CA GLU A 148 -4.74 -9.45 4.53
C GLU A 148 -5.31 -8.53 5.61
N ARG A 149 -5.24 -8.93 6.88
CA ARG A 149 -5.63 -8.07 8.02
C ARG A 149 -4.78 -6.80 8.11
N ILE A 150 -3.46 -6.93 7.98
CA ILE A 150 -2.55 -5.77 7.97
C ILE A 150 -2.94 -4.85 6.81
N TRP A 151 -3.15 -5.41 5.62
CA TRP A 151 -3.54 -4.67 4.44
C TRP A 151 -4.84 -3.88 4.63
N ASP A 152 -5.86 -4.52 5.20
CA ASP A 152 -7.16 -3.90 5.41
C ASP A 152 -7.08 -2.69 6.34
N ASN A 153 -6.33 -2.81 7.43
CA ASN A 153 -6.11 -1.72 8.37
C ASN A 153 -5.33 -0.56 7.73
N GLU A 154 -4.23 -0.86 7.04
CA GLU A 154 -3.40 0.15 6.39
C GLU A 154 -4.12 0.80 5.20
N TRP A 155 -4.95 0.05 4.48
CA TRP A 155 -5.78 0.58 3.42
C TRP A 155 -6.73 1.67 3.93
N MET A 156 -7.42 1.44 5.03
CA MET A 156 -8.33 2.42 5.62
C MET A 156 -7.58 3.65 6.14
N ALA A 157 -6.45 3.44 6.79
CA ALA A 157 -5.59 4.54 7.25
C ALA A 157 -5.08 5.40 6.09
N ASN A 158 -4.61 4.76 5.01
CA ASN A 158 -4.13 5.43 3.81
C ASN A 158 -5.25 6.24 3.13
N LEU A 159 -6.44 5.70 2.99
CA LEU A 159 -7.58 6.42 2.42
C LEU A 159 -7.93 7.67 3.22
N SER A 160 -7.96 7.55 4.54
CA SER A 160 -8.22 8.68 5.44
C SER A 160 -7.15 9.76 5.28
N GLN A 161 -5.88 9.37 5.22
CA GLN A 161 -4.77 10.31 5.04
C GLN A 161 -4.83 11.03 3.69
N VAL A 162 -5.06 10.30 2.60
CA VAL A 162 -5.19 10.89 1.25
C VAL A 162 -6.38 11.84 1.18
N ALA A 163 -7.52 11.50 1.82
CA ALA A 163 -8.68 12.37 1.91
C ALA A 163 -8.35 13.68 2.63
N ILE A 164 -7.71 13.61 3.80
CA ILE A 164 -7.30 14.77 4.58
C ILE A 164 -6.35 15.66 3.77
N GLU A 165 -5.37 15.08 3.09
CA GLU A 165 -4.42 15.85 2.26
C GLU A 165 -5.10 16.56 1.08
N ARG A 166 -6.11 15.93 0.46
CA ARG A 166 -6.91 16.56 -0.60
C ARG A 166 -7.75 17.72 -0.05
N VAL A 167 -8.43 17.53 1.07
CA VAL A 167 -9.21 18.59 1.72
C VAL A 167 -8.31 19.77 2.09
N LYS A 168 -7.13 19.53 2.66
CA LYS A 168 -6.16 20.60 2.99
C LYS A 168 -5.72 21.41 1.77
N LYS A 169 -5.67 20.83 0.58
CA LYS A 169 -5.33 21.53 -0.66
C LYS A 169 -6.48 22.41 -1.18
N ILE A 170 -7.72 22.08 -0.84
CA ILE A 170 -8.93 22.77 -1.32
C ILE A 170 -9.33 23.88 -0.35
N VAL A 171 -9.15 23.63 0.95
CA VAL A 171 -9.58 24.56 2.02
C VAL A 171 -8.46 25.57 2.32
N SER A 172 -8.82 26.86 2.29
CA SER A 172 -7.88 27.93 2.61
C SER A 172 -7.37 27.84 4.06
N PRO A 173 -6.10 28.22 4.36
CA PRO A 173 -5.52 28.18 5.71
C PRO A 173 -6.28 28.91 6.82
N LYS A 174 -7.25 29.76 6.46
CA LYS A 174 -8.10 30.50 7.42
C LYS A 174 -9.32 29.71 7.91
N GLN A 175 -9.52 28.49 7.46
CA GLN A 175 -10.67 27.63 7.80
C GLN A 175 -10.27 26.37 8.58
N PHE A 176 -8.98 26.25 8.95
CA PHE A 176 -8.47 25.24 9.88
C PHE A 176 -8.19 25.83 11.23
#